data_bc71220d18ed2d8289434cdf6e34168e
#
_entry.id   bc71220d18ed2d8289434cdf6e34168e
#
_cell.length_a   1.000
_cell.length_b   1.000
_cell.length_c   1.000
_cell.angle_alpha   90.00
_cell.angle_beta   90.00
_cell.angle_gamma   90.00
#
_symmetry.space_group_name_H-M   'P 1'
#
loop_
_entity.id
_entity.type
_entity.pdbx_description
1 polymer ?
#
loop_
_entity_poly.entity_id
_entity_poly.type
_entity_poly.pdbx_seq_one_letter_code
_entity_poly.pdbx_strand_id
1 'polypeptide(L)'
;MSSNSVTLTAREHVFPLFVKYVSANVLGMIGYSCYILADTFFVARGIGSDAIAALNLVLPAFSLLNGTGLMIGMGAAARYSLSSGKADSEIHRTIFTQALQLAFVAMLFFFSIGLFFARPLCVLLGADGTTLPHAIPYISILLMFSPLFLCNNLLNCFVRNDGEPRLSMTAMLVGSLTNIVLDYIFIYPMQLGMTGAALATATAPLVGMSILSMHFWKKKNQFHLVKTGTHLKTAIDICRLGVSSLVAELSSGIVILVFNMLTLKFSGTTGLAAYSILANIALVLVAIFTGIGQGIQPIVSSHPGKNGAPVRHQVRRYALSTALLMAFIAYLVVFVFAVPIADLFNKNKNPLLTSMAAEGMRIYFVSLFFSGINMVSATYLSASDQPVPGFIISILRGLVLILPIAFLLAAFFGMTGIWLCLPVTEAIVCIVTFFFLRKF
;
A
#
# COMPACT_ATOMS: atom_id res chain seq x y z
N MET A 1 -39.76 10.86 21.73
CA MET A 1 -39.95 10.20 20.42
C MET A 1 -39.04 10.67 19.29
N SER A 2 -38.01 11.50 19.54
CA SER A 2 -37.16 12.09 18.49
C SER A 2 -35.78 11.41 18.28
N SER A 3 -35.36 10.49 19.15
CA SER A 3 -34.00 9.88 19.03
C SER A 3 -33.96 8.66 18.06
N ASN A 4 -35.10 7.99 17.86
CA ASN A 4 -35.16 6.82 16.98
C ASN A 4 -35.24 7.17 15.48
N SER A 5 -35.81 8.33 15.13
CA SER A 5 -35.94 8.76 13.72
C SER A 5 -34.61 9.24 13.12
N VAL A 6 -33.76 9.90 13.93
CA VAL A 6 -32.42 10.36 13.51
C VAL A 6 -31.46 9.18 13.33
N THR A 7 -31.62 8.11 14.14
CA THR A 7 -30.79 6.90 14.02
C THR A 7 -31.19 6.01 12.83
N LEU A 8 -32.47 6.00 12.41
CA LEU A 8 -32.93 5.27 11.25
C LEU A 8 -32.47 5.91 9.92
N THR A 9 -32.57 7.24 9.80
CA THR A 9 -32.11 7.98 8.60
C THR A 9 -30.58 7.90 8.43
N ALA A 10 -29.80 7.91 9.52
CA ALA A 10 -28.35 7.72 9.43
C ALA A 10 -27.95 6.30 8.98
N ARG A 11 -28.74 5.27 9.32
CA ARG A 11 -28.48 3.88 8.90
C ARG A 11 -28.79 3.63 7.41
N GLU A 12 -29.79 4.28 6.84
CA GLU A 12 -30.18 4.08 5.44
C GLU A 12 -29.14 4.58 4.44
N HIS A 13 -28.29 5.54 4.81
CA HIS A 13 -27.27 6.14 3.93
C HIS A 13 -25.87 5.53 4.04
N VAL A 14 -25.61 4.62 4.99
CA VAL A 14 -24.27 4.05 5.21
C VAL A 14 -23.83 3.17 4.04
N PHE A 15 -24.70 2.32 3.51
CA PHE A 15 -24.35 1.39 2.43
C PHE A 15 -23.98 2.09 1.11
N PRO A 16 -24.76 3.05 0.59
CA PRO A 16 -24.37 3.81 -0.59
C PRO A 16 -23.04 4.57 -0.41
N LEU A 17 -22.83 5.14 0.77
CA LEU A 17 -21.59 5.81 1.10
C LEU A 17 -20.40 4.83 1.11
N PHE A 18 -20.56 3.67 1.74
CA PHE A 18 -19.58 2.59 1.75
C PHE A 18 -19.21 2.17 0.32
N VAL A 19 -20.19 1.89 -0.53
CA VAL A 19 -19.95 1.51 -1.93
C VAL A 19 -19.22 2.60 -2.69
N LYS A 20 -19.62 3.88 -2.54
CA LYS A 20 -18.98 5.03 -3.21
C LYS A 20 -17.49 5.11 -2.88
N TYR A 21 -17.12 4.97 -1.61
CA TYR A 21 -15.73 5.13 -1.16
C TYR A 21 -14.89 3.89 -1.42
N VAL A 22 -15.43 2.71 -1.12
CA VAL A 22 -14.67 1.46 -1.25
C VAL A 22 -14.44 1.10 -2.70
N SER A 23 -15.46 1.18 -3.57
CA SER A 23 -15.28 0.88 -4.99
C SER A 23 -14.25 1.79 -5.66
N ALA A 24 -14.31 3.10 -5.40
CA ALA A 24 -13.35 4.05 -5.93
C ALA A 24 -11.92 3.73 -5.48
N ASN A 25 -11.73 3.45 -4.18
CA ASN A 25 -10.39 3.14 -3.67
C ASN A 25 -9.86 1.80 -4.16
N VAL A 26 -10.69 0.76 -4.23
CA VAL A 26 -10.30 -0.56 -4.77
C VAL A 26 -9.86 -0.43 -6.23
N LEU A 27 -10.63 0.27 -7.07
CA LEU A 27 -10.26 0.51 -8.46
C LEU A 27 -8.96 1.31 -8.59
N GLY A 28 -8.80 2.35 -7.79
CA GLY A 28 -7.56 3.13 -7.74
C GLY A 28 -6.34 2.28 -7.37
N MET A 29 -6.47 1.43 -6.36
CA MET A 29 -5.40 0.54 -5.90
C MET A 29 -5.07 -0.58 -6.89
N ILE A 30 -6.07 -1.12 -7.61
CA ILE A 30 -5.83 -2.06 -8.71
C ILE A 30 -5.02 -1.36 -9.81
N GLY A 31 -5.40 -0.15 -10.23
CA GLY A 31 -4.64 0.62 -11.21
C GLY A 31 -3.20 0.90 -10.77
N TYR A 32 -3.01 1.23 -9.49
CA TYR A 32 -1.69 1.38 -8.88
C TYR A 32 -0.86 0.09 -8.96
N SER A 33 -1.46 -1.08 -8.70
CA SER A 33 -0.76 -2.35 -8.81
C SER A 33 -0.43 -2.71 -10.26
N CYS A 34 -1.32 -2.41 -11.20
CA CYS A 34 -1.09 -2.68 -12.61
C CYS A 34 0.12 -1.90 -13.15
N TYR A 35 0.32 -0.63 -12.74
CA TYR A 35 1.49 0.09 -13.21
C TYR A 35 2.80 -0.48 -12.66
N ILE A 36 2.84 -0.94 -11.40
CA ILE A 36 4.04 -1.57 -10.82
C ILE A 36 4.42 -2.82 -11.63
N LEU A 37 3.42 -3.62 -12.03
CA LEU A 37 3.64 -4.80 -12.89
C LEU A 37 4.16 -4.40 -14.28
N ALA A 38 3.61 -3.34 -14.86
CA ALA A 38 4.03 -2.83 -16.17
C ALA A 38 5.45 -2.27 -16.13
N ASP A 39 5.81 -1.48 -15.11
CA ASP A 39 7.16 -0.97 -14.89
C ASP A 39 8.18 -2.11 -14.82
N THR A 40 7.92 -3.10 -13.96
CA THR A 40 8.76 -4.31 -13.86
C THR A 40 8.89 -5.03 -15.22
N PHE A 41 7.81 -5.13 -15.98
CA PHE A 41 7.81 -5.77 -17.30
C PHE A 41 8.65 -5.00 -18.33
N PHE A 42 8.51 -3.66 -18.36
CA PHE A 42 9.27 -2.83 -19.29
C PHE A 42 10.77 -2.80 -18.95
N VAL A 43 11.11 -2.71 -17.67
CA VAL A 43 12.50 -2.81 -17.20
C VAL A 43 13.09 -4.18 -17.58
N ALA A 44 12.34 -5.26 -17.33
CA ALA A 44 12.77 -6.62 -17.66
C ALA A 44 13.08 -6.83 -19.15
N ARG A 45 12.23 -6.31 -20.01
CA ARG A 45 12.35 -6.48 -21.46
C ARG A 45 13.22 -5.45 -22.15
N GLY A 46 13.21 -4.21 -21.65
CA GLY A 46 13.89 -3.11 -22.32
C GLY A 46 15.33 -2.90 -21.86
N ILE A 47 15.66 -3.32 -20.62
CA ILE A 47 16.99 -3.06 -20.04
C ILE A 47 17.72 -4.37 -19.73
N GLY A 48 17.05 -5.34 -19.10
CA GLY A 48 17.61 -6.67 -18.85
C GLY A 48 17.58 -7.12 -17.39
N SER A 49 18.24 -8.26 -17.12
CA SER A 49 18.20 -8.94 -15.81
C SER A 49 18.86 -8.15 -14.69
N ASP A 50 19.97 -7.47 -14.97
CA ASP A 50 20.73 -6.72 -13.97
C ASP A 50 19.95 -5.48 -13.49
N ALA A 51 19.14 -4.90 -14.39
CA ALA A 51 18.24 -3.81 -14.07
C ALA A 51 17.08 -4.27 -13.17
N ILE A 52 16.54 -5.49 -13.38
CA ILE A 52 15.52 -6.06 -12.46
C ILE A 52 16.13 -6.32 -11.08
N ALA A 53 17.35 -6.87 -11.04
CA ALA A 53 18.05 -7.08 -9.78
C ALA A 53 18.26 -5.76 -9.03
N ALA A 54 18.67 -4.70 -9.75
CA ALA A 54 18.81 -3.35 -9.20
C ALA A 54 17.46 -2.78 -8.71
N LEU A 55 16.37 -2.95 -9.49
CA LEU A 55 15.03 -2.52 -9.11
C LEU A 55 14.60 -3.17 -7.79
N ASN A 56 14.73 -4.50 -7.69
CA ASN A 56 14.37 -5.24 -6.48
C ASN A 56 15.21 -4.82 -5.26
N LEU A 57 16.47 -4.51 -5.47
CA LEU A 57 17.38 -4.08 -4.41
C LEU A 57 17.00 -2.72 -3.83
N VAL A 58 16.48 -1.80 -4.62
CA VAL A 58 16.07 -0.47 -4.16
C VAL A 58 14.63 -0.41 -3.62
N LEU A 59 13.82 -1.49 -3.78
CA LEU A 59 12.44 -1.55 -3.29
C LEU A 59 12.27 -1.15 -1.82
N PRO A 60 13.12 -1.57 -0.85
CA PRO A 60 12.96 -1.17 0.54
C PRO A 60 13.09 0.33 0.76
N ALA A 61 13.99 1.00 0.03
CA ALA A 61 14.16 2.45 0.10
C ALA A 61 12.95 3.18 -0.48
N PHE A 62 12.41 2.70 -1.60
CA PHE A 62 11.17 3.22 -2.17
C PHE A 62 9.96 2.98 -1.25
N SER A 63 9.86 1.79 -0.65
CA SER A 63 8.81 1.47 0.33
C SER A 63 8.88 2.37 1.57
N LEU A 64 10.09 2.76 2.00
CA LEU A 64 10.26 3.72 3.09
C LEU A 64 9.75 5.12 2.69
N LEU A 65 10.08 5.58 1.50
CA LEU A 65 9.60 6.87 0.97
C LEU A 65 8.07 6.88 0.85
N ASN A 66 7.50 5.89 0.16
CA ASN A 66 6.05 5.80 -0.07
C ASN A 66 5.29 5.58 1.23
N GLY A 67 5.78 4.70 2.09
CA GLY A 67 5.22 4.44 3.41
C GLY A 67 5.24 5.67 4.32
N THR A 68 6.28 6.50 4.26
CA THR A 68 6.33 7.78 4.98
C THR A 68 5.26 8.74 4.46
N GLY A 69 5.07 8.83 3.15
CA GLY A 69 4.01 9.63 2.54
C GLY A 69 2.62 9.16 2.96
N LEU A 70 2.38 7.85 2.97
CA LEU A 70 1.12 7.25 3.43
C LEU A 70 0.92 7.44 4.94
N MET A 71 1.96 7.31 5.75
CA MET A 71 1.89 7.57 7.19
C MET A 71 1.42 8.99 7.47
N ILE A 72 2.04 9.98 6.85
CA ILE A 72 1.67 11.38 7.03
C ILE A 72 0.28 11.64 6.46
N GLY A 73 0.00 11.18 5.24
CA GLY A 73 -1.27 11.40 4.55
C GLY A 73 -2.47 10.77 5.27
N MET A 74 -2.39 9.46 5.58
CA MET A 74 -3.45 8.72 6.26
C MET A 74 -3.66 9.19 7.70
N GLY A 75 -2.55 9.42 8.41
CA GLY A 75 -2.61 9.88 9.80
C GLY A 75 -3.20 11.28 9.93
N ALA A 76 -2.77 12.22 9.08
CA ALA A 76 -3.30 13.58 9.07
C ALA A 76 -4.76 13.63 8.62
N ALA A 77 -5.12 12.89 7.57
CA ALA A 77 -6.51 12.81 7.10
C ALA A 77 -7.44 12.17 8.13
N ALA A 78 -6.97 11.12 8.84
CA ALA A 78 -7.72 10.54 9.95
C ALA A 78 -7.91 11.56 11.09
N ARG A 79 -6.85 12.26 11.48
CA ARG A 79 -6.90 13.30 12.54
C ARG A 79 -7.82 14.46 12.15
N TYR A 80 -7.78 14.87 10.86
CA TYR A 80 -8.67 15.86 10.29
C TYR A 80 -10.13 15.43 10.44
N SER A 81 -10.48 14.24 9.98
CA SER A 81 -11.83 13.70 10.05
C SER A 81 -12.32 13.47 11.50
N LEU A 82 -11.44 13.01 12.40
CA LEU A 82 -11.76 12.86 13.84
C LEU A 82 -12.06 14.21 14.52
N SER A 83 -11.52 15.31 14.01
CA SER A 83 -11.75 16.66 14.52
C SER A 83 -12.93 17.38 13.86
N SER A 84 -13.55 16.83 12.82
CA SER A 84 -14.62 17.52 12.05
C SER A 84 -15.87 17.83 12.87
N GLY A 85 -16.16 17.06 13.93
CA GLY A 85 -17.21 17.42 14.92
C GLY A 85 -16.90 18.66 15.77
N LYS A 86 -15.69 19.24 15.64
CA LYS A 86 -15.20 20.44 16.29
C LYS A 86 -14.61 21.38 15.22
N ALA A 87 -15.39 21.70 14.19
CA ALA A 87 -14.94 22.45 13.01
C ALA A 87 -14.28 23.80 13.34
N ASP A 88 -14.67 24.42 14.47
CA ASP A 88 -14.07 25.66 14.98
C ASP A 88 -12.81 25.44 15.84
N SER A 89 -12.39 24.19 16.03
CA SER A 89 -11.18 23.93 16.80
C SER A 89 -9.95 24.38 16.00
N GLU A 90 -8.98 25.00 16.66
CA GLU A 90 -7.69 25.39 16.09
C GLU A 90 -7.00 24.19 15.44
N ILE A 91 -7.10 23.00 16.06
CA ILE A 91 -6.56 21.75 15.57
C ILE A 91 -7.14 21.42 14.18
N HIS A 92 -8.45 21.49 13.98
CA HIS A 92 -9.09 21.18 12.72
C HIS A 92 -8.60 22.08 11.58
N ARG A 93 -8.45 23.39 11.86
CA ARG A 93 -8.00 24.39 10.87
C ARG A 93 -6.53 24.22 10.49
N THR A 94 -5.68 23.79 11.43
CA THR A 94 -4.22 23.79 11.26
C THR A 94 -3.65 22.45 10.78
N ILE A 95 -4.40 21.33 10.85
CA ILE A 95 -3.90 19.98 10.59
C ILE A 95 -3.29 19.84 9.20
N PHE A 96 -3.91 20.39 8.15
CA PHE A 96 -3.39 20.29 6.79
C PHE A 96 -2.03 20.98 6.67
N THR A 97 -1.90 22.17 7.21
CA THR A 97 -0.62 22.91 7.22
C THR A 97 0.46 22.17 8.01
N GLN A 98 0.11 21.63 9.17
CA GLN A 98 1.06 20.86 9.99
C GLN A 98 1.48 19.54 9.32
N ALA A 99 0.57 18.89 8.61
CA ALA A 99 0.89 17.72 7.80
C ALA A 99 1.87 18.06 6.67
N LEU A 100 1.69 19.20 6.00
CA LEU A 100 2.64 19.70 4.99
C LEU A 100 4.00 20.06 5.59
N GLN A 101 4.04 20.68 6.77
CA GLN A 101 5.30 20.97 7.48
C GLN A 101 6.05 19.67 7.81
N LEU A 102 5.34 18.65 8.31
CA LEU A 102 5.92 17.34 8.59
C LEU A 102 6.41 16.66 7.31
N ALA A 103 5.60 16.70 6.24
CA ALA A 103 5.98 16.18 4.94
C ALA A 103 7.21 16.90 4.40
N PHE A 104 7.32 18.22 4.57
CA PHE A 104 8.48 19.01 4.13
C PHE A 104 9.78 18.56 4.80
N VAL A 105 9.76 18.27 6.10
CA VAL A 105 10.92 17.70 6.81
C VAL A 105 11.32 16.34 6.20
N ALA A 106 10.34 15.47 5.95
CA ALA A 106 10.59 14.19 5.32
C ALA A 106 11.12 14.34 3.87
N MET A 107 10.59 15.31 3.10
CA MET A 107 11.07 15.63 1.76
C MET A 107 12.54 16.02 1.76
N LEU A 108 12.94 16.94 2.67
CA LEU A 108 14.34 17.35 2.79
C LEU A 108 15.25 16.19 3.15
N PHE A 109 14.80 15.29 4.03
CA PHE A 109 15.55 14.10 4.40
C PHE A 109 15.78 13.18 3.19
N PHE A 110 14.72 12.78 2.48
CA PHE A 110 14.85 11.89 1.32
C PHE A 110 15.59 12.55 0.16
N PHE A 111 15.29 13.83 -0.11
CA PHE A 111 15.99 14.59 -1.15
C PHE A 111 17.50 14.64 -0.89
N SER A 112 17.92 14.90 0.35
CA SER A 112 19.33 14.94 0.73
C SER A 112 19.99 13.57 0.55
N ILE A 113 19.29 12.47 0.89
CA ILE A 113 19.81 11.13 0.66
C ILE A 113 19.96 10.86 -0.85
N GLY A 114 18.96 11.20 -1.65
CA GLY A 114 19.01 11.03 -3.11
C GLY A 114 20.13 11.80 -3.77
N LEU A 115 20.40 13.02 -3.28
CA LEU A 115 21.43 13.89 -3.86
C LEU A 115 22.85 13.51 -3.43
N PHE A 116 23.08 13.22 -2.13
CA PHE A 116 24.41 13.06 -1.57
C PHE A 116 24.78 11.62 -1.22
N PHE A 117 23.81 10.76 -0.95
CA PHE A 117 24.03 9.45 -0.37
C PHE A 117 23.44 8.28 -1.19
N ALA A 118 23.04 8.49 -2.45
CA ALA A 118 22.47 7.44 -3.29
C ALA A 118 23.42 6.25 -3.48
N ARG A 119 24.71 6.49 -3.77
CA ARG A 119 25.70 5.42 -3.93
C ARG A 119 25.96 4.66 -2.62
N PRO A 120 26.27 5.31 -1.46
CA PRO A 120 26.38 4.61 -0.19
C PRO A 120 25.14 3.80 0.17
N LEU A 121 23.94 4.34 -0.12
CA LEU A 121 22.67 3.63 0.11
C LEU A 121 22.58 2.35 -0.74
N CYS A 122 22.89 2.42 -2.04
CA CYS A 122 22.89 1.24 -2.91
C CYS A 122 23.87 0.17 -2.42
N VAL A 123 25.07 0.56 -2.01
CA VAL A 123 26.08 -0.37 -1.45
C VAL A 123 25.57 -1.00 -0.15
N LEU A 124 24.97 -0.20 0.74
CA LEU A 124 24.37 -0.70 1.99
C LEU A 124 23.24 -1.71 1.72
N LEU A 125 22.46 -1.50 0.66
CA LEU A 125 21.39 -2.42 0.22
C LEU A 125 21.94 -3.68 -0.45
N GLY A 126 23.25 -3.76 -0.74
CA GLY A 126 23.91 -4.93 -1.30
C GLY A 126 24.16 -4.86 -2.82
N ALA A 127 24.16 -3.65 -3.42
CA ALA A 127 24.50 -3.50 -4.84
C ALA A 127 25.96 -3.85 -5.10
N ASP A 128 26.18 -4.62 -6.15
CA ASP A 128 27.49 -5.05 -6.64
C ASP A 128 27.90 -4.29 -7.91
N GLY A 129 29.02 -4.69 -8.52
CA GLY A 129 29.54 -4.05 -9.72
C GLY A 129 28.60 -4.07 -10.92
N THR A 130 27.68 -5.03 -11.01
CA THR A 130 26.72 -5.20 -12.12
C THR A 130 25.43 -4.45 -11.88
N THR A 131 24.93 -4.42 -10.66
CA THR A 131 23.65 -3.79 -10.29
C THR A 131 23.80 -2.30 -9.96
N LEU A 132 24.98 -1.87 -9.46
CA LEU A 132 25.23 -0.49 -9.04
C LEU A 132 24.97 0.56 -10.13
N PRO A 133 25.41 0.36 -11.41
CA PRO A 133 25.16 1.33 -12.48
C PRO A 133 23.66 1.54 -12.77
N HIS A 134 22.82 0.54 -12.48
CA HIS A 134 21.38 0.59 -12.66
C HIS A 134 20.65 1.13 -11.42
N ALA A 135 21.11 0.76 -10.22
CA ALA A 135 20.49 1.15 -8.95
C ALA A 135 20.66 2.64 -8.61
N ILE A 136 21.88 3.21 -8.81
CA ILE A 136 22.17 4.60 -8.44
C ILE A 136 21.26 5.58 -9.18
N PRO A 137 21.15 5.61 -10.52
CA PRO A 137 20.30 6.58 -11.21
C PRO A 137 18.83 6.42 -10.83
N TYR A 138 18.36 5.19 -10.65
CA TYR A 138 16.98 4.92 -10.26
C TYR A 138 16.65 5.48 -8.88
N ILE A 139 17.41 5.10 -7.84
CA ILE A 139 17.13 5.54 -6.47
C ILE A 139 17.39 7.04 -6.26
N SER A 140 18.43 7.61 -6.91
CA SER A 140 18.71 9.04 -6.86
C SER A 140 17.51 9.85 -7.32
N ILE A 141 16.97 9.51 -8.49
CA ILE A 141 15.82 10.23 -9.07
C ILE A 141 14.60 10.07 -8.17
N LEU A 142 14.26 8.85 -7.74
CA LEU A 142 13.09 8.65 -6.87
C LEU A 142 13.18 9.44 -5.57
N LEU A 143 14.34 9.45 -4.92
CA LEU A 143 14.52 10.19 -3.68
C LEU A 143 14.60 11.70 -3.88
N MET A 144 15.21 12.19 -4.97
CA MET A 144 15.19 13.62 -5.31
C MET A 144 13.77 14.11 -5.65
N PHE A 145 12.93 13.26 -6.23
CA PHE A 145 11.52 13.55 -6.49
C PHE A 145 10.59 13.21 -5.32
N SER A 146 11.14 12.93 -4.14
CA SER A 146 10.35 12.72 -2.91
C SER A 146 9.29 13.79 -2.62
N PRO A 147 9.49 15.10 -2.94
CA PRO A 147 8.43 16.08 -2.80
C PRO A 147 7.14 15.73 -3.54
N LEU A 148 7.25 15.19 -4.75
CA LEU A 148 6.08 14.83 -5.54
C LEU A 148 5.34 13.61 -4.94
N PHE A 149 6.09 12.59 -4.50
CA PHE A 149 5.49 11.40 -3.88
C PHE A 149 4.77 11.73 -2.58
N LEU A 150 5.43 12.48 -1.69
CA LEU A 150 4.88 12.84 -0.39
C LEU A 150 3.67 13.78 -0.52
N CYS A 151 3.75 14.81 -1.37
CA CYS A 151 2.62 15.70 -1.63
C CYS A 151 1.45 14.98 -2.30
N ASN A 152 1.71 14.10 -3.26
CA ASN A 152 0.65 13.33 -3.92
C ASN A 152 -0.09 12.42 -2.94
N ASN A 153 0.64 11.68 -2.08
CA ASN A 153 0.05 10.83 -1.05
C ASN A 153 -0.78 11.66 -0.06
N LEU A 154 -0.26 12.80 0.39
CA LEU A 154 -0.96 13.70 1.29
C LEU A 154 -2.26 14.24 0.67
N LEU A 155 -2.19 14.81 -0.53
CA LEU A 155 -3.35 15.37 -1.23
C LEU A 155 -4.39 14.29 -1.55
N ASN A 156 -3.95 13.10 -1.97
CA ASN A 156 -4.84 11.97 -2.25
C ASN A 156 -5.66 11.59 -1.01
N CYS A 157 -5.00 11.49 0.15
CA CYS A 157 -5.67 11.19 1.42
C CYS A 157 -6.64 12.31 1.83
N PHE A 158 -6.26 13.59 1.70
CA PHE A 158 -7.12 14.70 2.09
C PHE A 158 -8.34 14.84 1.15
N VAL A 159 -8.16 14.84 -0.16
CA VAL A 159 -9.25 14.95 -1.14
C VAL A 159 -10.26 13.80 -0.96
N ARG A 160 -9.79 12.59 -0.70
CA ARG A 160 -10.63 11.44 -0.39
C ARG A 160 -11.44 11.65 0.88
N ASN A 161 -10.82 12.15 1.96
CA ASN A 161 -11.48 12.42 3.23
C ASN A 161 -12.43 13.64 3.16
N ASP A 162 -12.21 14.54 2.24
CA ASP A 162 -13.03 15.72 1.98
C ASP A 162 -14.22 15.45 1.02
N GLY A 163 -14.61 14.19 0.86
CA GLY A 163 -15.84 13.79 0.16
C GLY A 163 -15.70 13.44 -1.32
N GLU A 164 -14.50 13.54 -1.91
CA GLU A 164 -14.27 13.30 -3.35
C GLU A 164 -13.41 12.03 -3.64
N PRO A 165 -13.84 10.82 -3.22
CA PRO A 165 -13.10 9.60 -3.47
C PRO A 165 -12.96 9.27 -4.96
N ARG A 166 -13.91 9.72 -5.81
CA ARG A 166 -13.82 9.53 -7.26
C ARG A 166 -12.70 10.34 -7.88
N LEU A 167 -12.45 11.57 -7.39
CA LEU A 167 -11.33 12.38 -7.86
C LEU A 167 -10.00 11.76 -7.46
N SER A 168 -9.90 11.25 -6.22
CA SER A 168 -8.76 10.48 -5.73
C SER A 168 -8.49 9.26 -6.62
N MET A 169 -9.50 8.44 -6.91
CA MET A 169 -9.42 7.31 -7.84
C MET A 169 -8.92 7.75 -9.23
N THR A 170 -9.52 8.80 -9.80
CA THR A 170 -9.14 9.29 -11.14
C THR A 170 -7.67 9.72 -11.17
N ALA A 171 -7.20 10.42 -10.14
CA ALA A 171 -5.80 10.82 -10.02
C ALA A 171 -4.86 9.61 -9.97
N MET A 172 -5.22 8.56 -9.22
CA MET A 172 -4.45 7.32 -9.16
C MET A 172 -4.43 6.60 -10.51
N LEU A 173 -5.58 6.42 -11.16
CA LEU A 173 -5.68 5.70 -12.43
C LEU A 173 -4.96 6.43 -13.56
N VAL A 174 -5.17 7.74 -13.70
CA VAL A 174 -4.50 8.52 -14.75
C VAL A 174 -3.00 8.64 -14.48
N GLY A 175 -2.58 8.82 -13.22
CA GLY A 175 -1.18 8.77 -12.84
C GLY A 175 -0.53 7.43 -13.19
N SER A 176 -1.19 6.31 -12.87
CA SER A 176 -0.73 4.96 -13.22
C SER A 176 -0.64 4.75 -14.73
N LEU A 177 -1.65 5.17 -15.49
CA LEU A 177 -1.63 5.08 -16.95
C LEU A 177 -0.51 5.94 -17.56
N THR A 178 -0.30 7.14 -17.04
CA THR A 178 0.80 8.01 -17.46
C THR A 178 2.15 7.35 -17.22
N ASN A 179 2.35 6.73 -16.06
CA ASN A 179 3.58 6.00 -15.78
C ASN A 179 3.81 4.89 -16.84
N ILE A 180 2.83 4.04 -17.11
CA ILE A 180 2.92 2.96 -18.11
C ILE A 180 3.32 3.50 -19.49
N VAL A 181 2.70 4.61 -19.93
CA VAL A 181 2.99 5.23 -21.22
C VAL A 181 4.40 5.82 -21.25
N LEU A 182 4.80 6.50 -20.17
CA LEU A 182 6.13 7.10 -20.07
C LEU A 182 7.24 6.06 -19.94
N ASP A 183 7.02 4.95 -19.23
CA ASP A 183 7.96 3.83 -19.18
C ASP A 183 8.24 3.29 -20.58
N TYR A 184 7.19 3.06 -21.37
CA TYR A 184 7.36 2.65 -22.74
C TYR A 184 8.18 3.67 -23.56
N ILE A 185 7.83 4.96 -23.47
CA ILE A 185 8.49 6.01 -24.25
C ILE A 185 9.95 6.19 -23.83
N PHE A 186 10.23 6.24 -22.55
CA PHE A 186 11.58 6.54 -22.06
C PHE A 186 12.53 5.34 -22.18
N ILE A 187 12.02 4.11 -22.02
CA ILE A 187 12.85 2.91 -22.11
C ILE A 187 13.13 2.53 -23.57
N TYR A 188 12.10 2.52 -24.45
CA TYR A 188 12.25 2.00 -25.83
C TYR A 188 12.63 3.08 -26.85
N PRO A 189 11.79 4.09 -27.19
CA PRO A 189 12.17 5.09 -28.17
C PRO A 189 13.33 5.98 -27.74
N MET A 190 13.36 6.41 -26.45
CA MET A 190 14.38 7.33 -25.95
C MET A 190 15.62 6.61 -25.40
N GLN A 191 15.57 5.31 -25.16
CA GLN A 191 16.67 4.48 -24.69
C GLN A 191 17.36 5.01 -23.42
N LEU A 192 16.59 5.62 -22.51
CA LEU A 192 17.12 6.20 -21.27
C LEU A 192 17.41 5.14 -20.18
N GLY A 193 17.13 3.87 -20.42
CA GLY A 193 17.39 2.78 -19.48
C GLY A 193 16.72 3.01 -18.12
N MET A 194 17.45 2.72 -17.03
CA MET A 194 16.96 2.88 -15.65
C MET A 194 16.64 4.33 -15.27
N THR A 195 17.32 5.29 -15.87
CA THR A 195 16.99 6.72 -15.70
C THR A 195 15.59 7.01 -16.25
N GLY A 196 15.25 6.43 -17.41
CA GLY A 196 13.93 6.55 -18.01
C GLY A 196 12.82 5.98 -17.14
N ALA A 197 12.99 4.75 -16.63
CA ALA A 197 12.06 4.12 -15.70
C ALA A 197 11.85 4.97 -14.43
N ALA A 198 12.94 5.47 -13.84
CA ALA A 198 12.85 6.34 -12.67
C ALA A 198 12.10 7.66 -12.94
N LEU A 199 12.34 8.30 -14.08
CA LEU A 199 11.66 9.55 -14.49
C LEU A 199 10.17 9.30 -14.75
N ALA A 200 9.80 8.19 -15.38
CA ALA A 200 8.40 7.82 -15.59
C ALA A 200 7.68 7.66 -14.24
N THR A 201 8.28 6.90 -13.32
CA THR A 201 7.74 6.70 -11.97
C THR A 201 7.65 8.01 -11.19
N ALA A 202 8.64 8.90 -11.28
CA ALA A 202 8.66 10.19 -10.61
C ALA A 202 7.67 11.21 -11.20
N THR A 203 7.29 11.06 -12.46
CA THR A 203 6.36 11.97 -13.15
C THR A 203 4.89 11.65 -12.84
N ALA A 204 4.55 10.38 -12.59
CA ALA A 204 3.18 9.95 -12.30
C ALA A 204 2.53 10.72 -11.12
N PRO A 205 3.20 10.95 -9.98
CA PRO A 205 2.67 11.78 -8.89
C PRO A 205 2.35 13.21 -9.31
N LEU A 206 3.11 13.81 -10.22
CA LEU A 206 2.87 15.18 -10.72
C LEU A 206 1.52 15.25 -11.46
N VAL A 207 1.24 14.26 -12.31
CA VAL A 207 -0.05 14.16 -13.01
C VAL A 207 -1.18 13.91 -12.02
N GLY A 208 -0.98 13.03 -11.04
CA GLY A 208 -1.94 12.80 -9.96
C GLY A 208 -2.28 14.09 -9.19
N MET A 209 -1.27 14.84 -8.78
CA MET A 209 -1.43 16.12 -8.09
C MET A 209 -2.16 17.17 -8.96
N SER A 210 -1.89 17.22 -10.27
CA SER A 210 -2.57 18.13 -11.20
C SER A 210 -4.08 17.84 -11.24
N ILE A 211 -4.48 16.57 -11.20
CA ILE A 211 -5.88 16.16 -11.13
C ILE A 211 -6.48 16.50 -9.76
N LEU A 212 -5.77 16.19 -8.67
CA LEU A 212 -6.22 16.48 -7.31
C LEU A 212 -6.37 17.99 -7.08
N SER A 213 -5.57 18.84 -7.75
CA SER A 213 -5.68 20.29 -7.66
C SER A 213 -7.02 20.84 -8.16
N MET A 214 -7.74 20.09 -9.01
CA MET A 214 -9.10 20.44 -9.43
C MET A 214 -10.07 20.56 -8.24
N HIS A 215 -9.80 19.91 -7.11
CA HIS A 215 -10.58 20.05 -5.88
C HIS A 215 -10.53 21.48 -5.34
N PHE A 216 -9.35 22.12 -5.41
CA PHE A 216 -9.15 23.52 -5.02
C PHE A 216 -9.76 24.48 -6.05
N TRP A 217 -9.55 24.24 -7.34
CA TRP A 217 -10.12 25.11 -8.40
C TRP A 217 -11.64 25.13 -8.39
N LYS A 218 -12.27 24.00 -8.07
CA LYS A 218 -13.72 23.92 -7.92
C LYS A 218 -14.23 24.43 -6.57
N LYS A 219 -13.34 24.96 -5.71
CA LYS A 219 -13.65 25.48 -4.37
C LYS A 219 -14.44 24.49 -3.50
N LYS A 220 -14.15 23.22 -3.63
CA LYS A 220 -14.80 22.15 -2.85
C LYS A 220 -14.03 21.79 -1.58
N ASN A 221 -12.79 22.24 -1.46
CA ASN A 221 -11.91 21.92 -0.34
C ASN A 221 -12.36 22.61 0.94
N GLN A 222 -12.48 21.82 2.01
CA GLN A 222 -12.75 22.31 3.36
C GLN A 222 -11.46 22.51 4.18
N PHE A 223 -10.33 21.97 3.71
CA PHE A 223 -9.01 22.16 4.29
C PHE A 223 -8.23 23.26 3.57
N HIS A 224 -7.53 24.10 4.35
CA HIS A 224 -6.84 25.27 3.85
C HIS A 224 -5.44 25.41 4.45
N LEU A 225 -4.57 26.14 3.75
CA LEU A 225 -3.30 26.59 4.31
C LEU A 225 -3.56 27.76 5.25
N VAL A 226 -3.10 27.62 6.50
CA VAL A 226 -3.19 28.67 7.52
C VAL A 226 -1.83 28.91 8.15
N LYS A 227 -1.53 30.13 8.56
CA LYS A 227 -0.30 30.43 9.30
C LYS A 227 -0.39 29.77 10.68
N THR A 228 0.45 28.80 10.92
CA THR A 228 0.57 28.11 12.21
C THR A 228 2.01 27.70 12.46
N GLY A 229 2.40 27.67 13.71
CA GLY A 229 3.66 27.06 14.13
C GLY A 229 3.61 25.53 14.04
N THR A 230 4.77 24.91 14.11
CA THR A 230 4.87 23.43 14.22
C THR A 230 4.50 23.00 15.65
N HIS A 231 3.46 22.18 15.78
CA HIS A 231 3.08 21.62 17.05
C HIS A 231 3.52 20.14 17.11
N LEU A 232 4.56 19.87 17.88
CA LEU A 232 5.14 18.54 18.03
C LEU A 232 4.08 17.48 18.44
N LYS A 233 3.14 17.85 19.29
CA LYS A 233 2.04 16.96 19.70
C LYS A 233 1.19 16.54 18.51
N THR A 234 0.84 17.47 17.62
CA THR A 234 0.05 17.14 16.42
C THR A 234 0.85 16.29 15.44
N ALA A 235 2.15 16.56 15.28
CA ALA A 235 3.02 15.73 14.43
C ALA A 235 3.11 14.29 14.98
N ILE A 236 3.25 14.10 16.30
CA ILE A 236 3.23 12.79 16.95
C ILE A 236 1.88 12.09 16.75
N ASP A 237 0.76 12.80 16.92
CA ASP A 237 -0.57 12.24 16.69
C ASP A 237 -0.77 11.78 15.25
N ILE A 238 -0.31 12.58 14.27
CA ILE A 238 -0.33 12.21 12.84
C ILE A 238 0.47 10.93 12.60
N CYS A 239 1.73 10.89 13.05
CA CYS A 239 2.57 9.69 12.91
C CYS A 239 1.93 8.48 13.59
N ARG A 240 1.39 8.62 14.80
CA ARG A 240 0.76 7.54 15.55
C ARG A 240 -0.46 6.95 14.85
N LEU A 241 -1.31 7.78 14.25
CA LEU A 241 -2.48 7.32 13.49
C LEU A 241 -2.10 6.67 12.15
N GLY A 242 -1.01 7.11 11.53
CA GLY A 242 -0.57 6.63 10.23
C GLY A 242 0.51 5.55 10.23
N VAL A 243 1.16 5.25 11.38
CA VAL A 243 2.30 4.32 11.46
C VAL A 243 2.00 2.92 10.94
N SER A 244 0.77 2.46 11.07
CA SER A 244 0.34 1.16 10.52
C SER A 244 0.53 1.10 9.00
N SER A 245 0.34 2.21 8.28
CA SER A 245 0.54 2.29 6.82
C SER A 245 2.03 2.25 6.46
N LEU A 246 2.89 2.94 7.22
CA LEU A 246 4.35 2.85 7.04
C LEU A 246 4.85 1.43 7.23
N VAL A 247 4.42 0.78 8.33
CA VAL A 247 4.83 -0.61 8.62
C VAL A 247 4.35 -1.57 7.54
N ALA A 248 3.13 -1.40 7.03
CA ALA A 248 2.60 -2.23 5.96
C ALA A 248 3.44 -2.13 4.67
N GLU A 249 3.82 -0.91 4.27
CA GLU A 249 4.66 -0.67 3.08
C GLU A 249 6.08 -1.24 3.25
N LEU A 250 6.75 -0.93 4.38
CA LEU A 250 8.09 -1.45 4.66
C LEU A 250 8.13 -2.97 4.72
N SER A 251 7.14 -3.56 5.36
CA SER A 251 7.04 -5.01 5.50
C SER A 251 6.93 -5.70 4.14
N SER A 252 6.17 -5.14 3.21
CA SER A 252 6.00 -5.71 1.87
C SER A 252 7.35 -5.86 1.16
N GLY A 253 8.19 -4.84 1.19
CA GLY A 253 9.53 -4.87 0.60
C GLY A 253 10.45 -5.90 1.26
N ILE A 254 10.47 -5.95 2.60
CA ILE A 254 11.33 -6.88 3.36
C ILE A 254 10.90 -8.32 3.14
N VAL A 255 9.59 -8.60 3.16
CA VAL A 255 9.04 -9.93 2.93
C VAL A 255 9.42 -10.45 1.55
N ILE A 256 9.28 -9.64 0.50
CA ILE A 256 9.69 -10.02 -0.87
C ILE A 256 11.16 -10.41 -0.91
N LEU A 257 12.05 -9.63 -0.29
CA LEU A 257 13.48 -9.94 -0.25
C LEU A 257 13.75 -11.27 0.46
N VAL A 258 13.17 -11.48 1.63
CA VAL A 258 13.40 -12.72 2.42
C VAL A 258 12.86 -13.93 1.68
N PHE A 259 11.68 -13.84 1.08
CA PHE A 259 11.12 -14.95 0.30
C PHE A 259 11.93 -15.24 -0.96
N ASN A 260 12.46 -14.22 -1.65
CA ASN A 260 13.38 -14.41 -2.77
C ASN A 260 14.65 -15.16 -2.32
N MET A 261 15.23 -14.79 -1.19
CA MET A 261 16.41 -15.48 -0.64
C MET A 261 16.11 -16.94 -0.27
N LEU A 262 14.98 -17.18 0.40
CA LEU A 262 14.60 -18.54 0.80
C LEU A 262 14.28 -19.42 -0.41
N THR A 263 13.50 -18.93 -1.37
CA THR A 263 13.14 -19.70 -2.57
C THR A 263 14.37 -20.03 -3.43
N LEU A 264 15.30 -19.07 -3.55
CA LEU A 264 16.57 -19.28 -4.25
C LEU A 264 17.42 -20.36 -3.55
N LYS A 265 17.46 -20.32 -2.20
CA LYS A 265 18.24 -21.29 -1.40
C LYS A 265 17.68 -22.71 -1.50
N PHE A 266 16.36 -22.89 -1.47
CA PHE A 266 15.73 -24.23 -1.40
C PHE A 266 15.41 -24.84 -2.76
N SER A 267 15.16 -24.04 -3.80
CA SER A 267 14.73 -24.54 -5.13
C SER A 267 15.40 -23.82 -6.30
N GLY A 268 16.49 -23.08 -6.03
CA GLY A 268 17.26 -22.40 -7.04
C GLY A 268 16.45 -21.38 -7.86
N THR A 269 16.88 -21.16 -9.09
CA THR A 269 16.25 -20.19 -10.00
C THR A 269 14.80 -20.54 -10.38
N THR A 270 14.47 -21.83 -10.43
CA THR A 270 13.08 -22.29 -10.69
C THR A 270 12.14 -21.93 -9.54
N GLY A 271 12.59 -22.12 -8.29
CA GLY A 271 11.83 -21.71 -7.11
C GLY A 271 11.62 -20.20 -7.04
N LEU A 272 12.66 -19.42 -7.35
CA LEU A 272 12.57 -17.97 -7.41
C LEU A 272 11.59 -17.51 -8.51
N ALA A 273 11.62 -18.14 -9.68
CA ALA A 273 10.68 -17.85 -10.77
C ALA A 273 9.23 -18.19 -10.37
N ALA A 274 9.01 -19.33 -9.72
CA ALA A 274 7.70 -19.71 -9.20
C ALA A 274 7.17 -18.69 -8.19
N TYR A 275 8.00 -18.27 -7.21
CA TYR A 275 7.61 -17.25 -6.24
C TYR A 275 7.32 -15.90 -6.90
N SER A 276 8.09 -15.51 -7.92
CA SER A 276 7.85 -14.25 -8.64
C SER A 276 6.47 -14.21 -9.29
N ILE A 277 5.97 -15.34 -9.81
CA ILE A 277 4.60 -15.45 -10.33
C ILE A 277 3.59 -15.18 -9.20
N LEU A 278 3.76 -15.85 -8.05
CA LEU A 278 2.88 -15.67 -6.91
C LEU A 278 2.91 -14.23 -6.38
N ALA A 279 4.09 -13.62 -6.26
CA ALA A 279 4.26 -12.26 -5.77
C ALA A 279 3.55 -11.23 -6.66
N ASN A 280 3.63 -11.39 -7.98
CA ASN A 280 2.94 -10.51 -8.93
C ASN A 280 1.40 -10.60 -8.79
N ILE A 281 0.86 -11.79 -8.62
CA ILE A 281 -0.57 -11.98 -8.38
C ILE A 281 -0.96 -11.41 -7.01
N ALA A 282 -0.16 -11.70 -5.97
CA ALA A 282 -0.39 -11.21 -4.62
C ALA A 282 -0.44 -9.68 -4.57
N LEU A 283 0.41 -8.97 -5.35
CA LEU A 283 0.42 -7.51 -5.42
C LEU A 283 -0.97 -6.96 -5.78
N VAL A 284 -1.63 -7.54 -6.79
CA VAL A 284 -2.98 -7.11 -7.22
C VAL A 284 -4.04 -7.47 -6.18
N LEU A 285 -3.96 -8.68 -5.60
CA LEU A 285 -4.96 -9.14 -4.64
C LEU A 285 -4.88 -8.39 -3.31
N VAL A 286 -3.67 -8.10 -2.82
CA VAL A 286 -3.43 -7.27 -1.63
C VAL A 286 -3.91 -5.83 -1.84
N ALA A 287 -3.77 -5.29 -3.06
CA ALA A 287 -4.28 -3.97 -3.40
C ALA A 287 -5.79 -3.83 -3.20
N ILE A 288 -6.57 -4.90 -3.44
CA ILE A 288 -8.01 -4.90 -3.16
C ILE A 288 -8.28 -4.66 -1.67
N PHE A 289 -7.60 -5.38 -0.78
CA PHE A 289 -7.78 -5.22 0.67
C PHE A 289 -7.30 -3.85 1.18
N THR A 290 -6.18 -3.36 0.63
CA THR A 290 -5.69 -2.00 0.89
C THR A 290 -6.74 -0.97 0.46
N GLY A 291 -7.34 -1.14 -0.72
CA GLY A 291 -8.40 -0.28 -1.23
C GLY A 291 -9.66 -0.28 -0.35
N ILE A 292 -10.07 -1.45 0.17
CA ILE A 292 -11.19 -1.55 1.13
C ILE A 292 -10.82 -0.77 2.41
N GLY A 293 -9.64 -1.00 2.99
CA GLY A 293 -9.18 -0.31 4.19
C GLY A 293 -9.13 1.21 4.01
N GLN A 294 -8.52 1.68 2.94
CA GLN A 294 -8.45 3.11 2.62
C GLN A 294 -9.82 3.73 2.34
N GLY A 295 -10.73 2.95 1.72
CA GLY A 295 -12.10 3.40 1.43
C GLY A 295 -12.95 3.59 2.68
N ILE A 296 -12.81 2.73 3.69
CA ILE A 296 -13.58 2.88 4.95
C ILE A 296 -13.01 3.95 5.89
N GLN A 297 -11.73 4.27 5.77
CA GLN A 297 -11.05 5.19 6.68
C GLN A 297 -11.76 6.55 6.82
N PRO A 298 -12.18 7.26 5.76
CA PRO A 298 -12.90 8.52 5.89
C PRO A 298 -14.24 8.38 6.63
N ILE A 299 -14.97 7.28 6.36
CA ILE A 299 -16.29 7.03 6.94
C ILE A 299 -16.15 6.75 8.44
N VAL A 300 -15.19 5.93 8.82
CA VAL A 300 -14.95 5.54 10.21
C VAL A 300 -14.46 6.74 11.03
N SER A 301 -13.48 7.50 10.52
CA SER A 301 -12.90 8.63 11.24
C SER A 301 -13.81 9.84 11.36
N SER A 302 -14.79 10.01 10.44
CA SER A 302 -15.80 11.08 10.55
C SER A 302 -16.90 10.81 11.57
N HIS A 303 -16.97 9.61 12.16
CA HIS A 303 -17.94 9.23 13.17
C HIS A 303 -17.28 8.85 14.51
N PRO A 304 -16.62 9.81 15.20
CA PRO A 304 -15.92 9.54 16.46
C PRO A 304 -16.88 9.33 17.64
N GLY A 305 -16.34 8.77 18.72
CA GLY A 305 -17.04 8.66 20.00
C GLY A 305 -18.18 7.62 20.01
N LYS A 306 -18.98 7.65 21.08
CA LYS A 306 -20.05 6.66 21.31
C LYS A 306 -21.20 6.81 20.30
N ASN A 307 -21.56 8.05 19.93
CA ASN A 307 -22.65 8.32 19.00
C ASN A 307 -22.36 7.81 17.58
N GLY A 308 -21.10 7.78 17.16
CA GLY A 308 -20.67 7.23 15.87
C GLY A 308 -20.49 5.70 15.86
N ALA A 309 -20.53 5.03 17.01
CA ALA A 309 -20.28 3.59 17.11
C ALA A 309 -21.20 2.73 16.25
N PRO A 310 -22.54 2.98 16.14
CA PRO A 310 -23.41 2.17 15.29
C PRO A 310 -22.99 2.21 13.81
N VAL A 311 -22.63 3.40 13.30
CA VAL A 311 -22.14 3.57 11.92
C VAL A 311 -20.81 2.83 11.72
N ARG A 312 -19.85 3.01 12.64
CA ARG A 312 -18.56 2.31 12.57
C ARG A 312 -18.73 0.79 12.59
N HIS A 313 -19.59 0.23 13.43
CA HIS A 313 -19.87 -1.20 13.47
C HIS A 313 -20.48 -1.70 12.16
N GLN A 314 -21.39 -0.94 11.57
CA GLN A 314 -22.01 -1.29 10.30
C GLN A 314 -21.00 -1.26 9.15
N VAL A 315 -20.15 -0.22 9.08
CA VAL A 315 -19.07 -0.09 8.10
C VAL A 315 -18.06 -1.25 8.26
N ARG A 316 -17.67 -1.57 9.51
CA ARG A 316 -16.80 -2.72 9.80
C ARG A 316 -17.39 -4.02 9.26
N ARG A 317 -18.68 -4.27 9.53
CA ARG A 317 -19.36 -5.48 9.04
C ARG A 317 -19.35 -5.55 7.51
N TYR A 318 -19.69 -4.46 6.83
CA TYR A 318 -19.63 -4.41 5.37
C TYR A 318 -18.22 -4.63 4.84
N ALA A 319 -17.23 -3.99 5.43
CA ALA A 319 -15.84 -4.09 5.00
C ALA A 319 -15.28 -5.50 5.15
N LEU A 320 -15.51 -6.14 6.30
CA LEU A 320 -15.07 -7.53 6.53
C LEU A 320 -15.81 -8.52 5.63
N SER A 321 -17.13 -8.35 5.43
CA SER A 321 -17.89 -9.20 4.51
C SER A 321 -17.42 -9.04 3.06
N THR A 322 -17.13 -7.80 2.64
CA THR A 322 -16.59 -7.52 1.30
C THR A 322 -15.19 -8.11 1.15
N ALA A 323 -14.32 -7.97 2.15
CA ALA A 323 -12.99 -8.54 2.13
C ALA A 323 -13.01 -10.07 2.02
N LEU A 324 -13.87 -10.74 2.79
CA LEU A 324 -14.04 -12.20 2.73
C LEU A 324 -14.62 -12.65 1.39
N LEU A 325 -15.61 -11.93 0.85
CA LEU A 325 -16.17 -12.23 -0.47
C LEU A 325 -15.11 -12.09 -1.57
N MET A 326 -14.33 -11.00 -1.56
CA MET A 326 -13.24 -10.80 -2.51
C MET A 326 -12.15 -11.85 -2.35
N ALA A 327 -11.79 -12.22 -1.12
CA ALA A 327 -10.85 -13.31 -0.84
C ALA A 327 -11.35 -14.64 -1.42
N PHE A 328 -12.63 -14.96 -1.22
CA PHE A 328 -13.22 -16.19 -1.73
C PHE A 328 -13.21 -16.22 -3.27
N ILE A 329 -13.66 -15.16 -3.93
CA ILE A 329 -13.67 -15.06 -5.40
C ILE A 329 -12.23 -15.17 -5.93
N ALA A 330 -11.30 -14.40 -5.37
CA ALA A 330 -9.90 -14.41 -5.78
C ALA A 330 -9.25 -15.78 -5.59
N TYR A 331 -9.47 -16.40 -4.42
CA TYR A 331 -8.95 -17.75 -4.14
C TYR A 331 -9.53 -18.78 -5.10
N LEU A 332 -10.84 -18.76 -5.35
CA LEU A 332 -11.50 -19.68 -6.27
C LEU A 332 -10.91 -19.57 -7.69
N VAL A 333 -10.75 -18.34 -8.18
CA VAL A 333 -10.14 -18.08 -9.50
C VAL A 333 -8.71 -18.62 -9.56
N VAL A 334 -7.89 -18.29 -8.57
CA VAL A 334 -6.50 -18.73 -8.53
C VAL A 334 -6.40 -20.25 -8.36
N PHE A 335 -7.25 -20.86 -7.53
CA PHE A 335 -7.24 -22.31 -7.30
C PHE A 335 -7.61 -23.11 -8.57
N VAL A 336 -8.67 -22.69 -9.27
CA VAL A 336 -9.16 -23.35 -10.49
C VAL A 336 -8.20 -23.13 -11.66
N PHE A 337 -7.71 -21.91 -11.82
CA PHE A 337 -6.85 -21.51 -12.94
C PHE A 337 -5.34 -21.52 -12.61
N ALA A 338 -4.92 -22.19 -11.53
CA ALA A 338 -3.52 -22.18 -11.09
C ALA A 338 -2.55 -22.62 -12.21
N VAL A 339 -2.86 -23.69 -12.93
CA VAL A 339 -2.02 -24.20 -14.04
C VAL A 339 -2.03 -23.24 -15.23
N PRO A 340 -3.18 -22.84 -15.80
CA PRO A 340 -3.23 -21.84 -16.86
C PRO A 340 -2.51 -20.53 -16.53
N ILE A 341 -2.66 -20.05 -15.29
CA ILE A 341 -1.97 -18.83 -14.85
C ILE A 341 -0.45 -19.05 -14.82
N ALA A 342 0.03 -20.16 -14.26
CA ALA A 342 1.45 -20.49 -14.25
C ALA A 342 2.02 -20.59 -15.68
N ASP A 343 1.30 -21.22 -16.60
CA ASP A 343 1.72 -21.37 -17.99
C ASP A 343 1.79 -20.04 -18.75
N LEU A 344 0.93 -19.09 -18.43
CA LEU A 344 0.99 -17.74 -19.01
C LEU A 344 2.33 -17.03 -18.76
N PHE A 345 2.95 -17.29 -17.62
CA PHE A 345 4.25 -16.72 -17.23
C PHE A 345 5.43 -17.64 -17.61
N ASN A 346 5.18 -18.92 -17.95
CA ASN A 346 6.20 -19.92 -18.25
C ASN A 346 6.49 -19.99 -19.77
N LYS A 347 7.20 -19.01 -20.31
CA LYS A 347 7.53 -18.95 -21.76
C LYS A 347 8.30 -20.18 -22.26
N ASN A 348 9.15 -20.74 -21.42
CA ASN A 348 10.02 -21.87 -21.77
C ASN A 348 9.32 -23.23 -21.59
N LYS A 349 8.02 -23.24 -21.21
CA LYS A 349 7.24 -24.45 -20.98
C LYS A 349 7.93 -25.47 -20.04
N ASN A 350 8.61 -24.97 -19.01
CA ASN A 350 9.25 -25.81 -18.01
C ASN A 350 8.18 -26.46 -17.12
N PRO A 351 7.98 -27.79 -17.15
CA PRO A 351 6.92 -28.45 -16.38
C PRO A 351 7.09 -28.31 -14.87
N LEU A 352 8.36 -28.28 -14.39
CA LEU A 352 8.68 -28.12 -12.99
C LEU A 352 8.25 -26.74 -12.48
N LEU A 353 8.48 -25.68 -13.25
CA LEU A 353 8.04 -24.32 -12.91
C LEU A 353 6.52 -24.23 -12.82
N THR A 354 5.79 -24.76 -13.82
CA THR A 354 4.32 -24.78 -13.81
C THR A 354 3.78 -25.53 -12.59
N SER A 355 4.28 -26.74 -12.34
CA SER A 355 3.87 -27.56 -11.19
C SER A 355 4.12 -26.84 -9.85
N MET A 356 5.33 -26.31 -9.66
CA MET A 356 5.72 -25.61 -8.43
C MET A 356 4.92 -24.33 -8.21
N ALA A 357 4.69 -23.54 -9.25
CA ALA A 357 3.89 -22.31 -9.17
C ALA A 357 2.41 -22.63 -8.89
N ALA A 358 1.84 -23.65 -9.54
CA ALA A 358 0.44 -24.05 -9.35
C ALA A 358 0.20 -24.60 -7.93
N GLU A 359 1.11 -25.43 -7.40
CA GLU A 359 1.06 -25.90 -6.01
C GLU A 359 1.17 -24.70 -5.04
N GLY A 360 2.17 -23.85 -5.28
CA GLY A 360 2.38 -22.65 -4.47
C GLY A 360 1.16 -21.75 -4.45
N MET A 361 0.52 -21.49 -5.59
CA MET A 361 -0.70 -20.68 -5.66
C MET A 361 -1.83 -21.26 -4.82
N ARG A 362 -2.07 -22.56 -4.89
CA ARG A 362 -3.15 -23.23 -4.12
C ARG A 362 -2.95 -23.15 -2.62
N ILE A 363 -1.71 -23.21 -2.14
CA ILE A 363 -1.37 -23.14 -0.70
C ILE A 363 -1.29 -21.69 -0.24
N TYR A 364 -0.48 -20.86 -0.92
CA TYR A 364 -0.14 -19.51 -0.49
C TYR A 364 -1.37 -18.59 -0.41
N PHE A 365 -2.29 -18.68 -1.38
CA PHE A 365 -3.45 -17.80 -1.44
C PHE A 365 -4.60 -18.18 -0.49
N VAL A 366 -4.51 -19.27 0.29
CA VAL A 366 -5.36 -19.50 1.46
C VAL A 366 -5.22 -18.33 2.45
N SER A 367 -4.04 -17.70 2.49
CA SER A 367 -3.78 -16.51 3.30
C SER A 367 -4.74 -15.35 3.06
N LEU A 368 -5.34 -15.23 1.86
CA LEU A 368 -6.23 -14.11 1.50
C LEU A 368 -7.41 -13.94 2.47
N PHE A 369 -7.96 -15.05 2.97
CA PHE A 369 -9.07 -15.00 3.94
C PHE A 369 -8.67 -14.30 5.23
N PHE A 370 -7.47 -14.55 5.72
CA PHE A 370 -6.95 -13.95 6.94
C PHE A 370 -6.35 -12.56 6.69
N SER A 371 -5.61 -12.39 5.61
CA SER A 371 -4.99 -11.11 5.22
C SER A 371 -6.03 -10.02 5.02
N GLY A 372 -7.15 -10.32 4.35
CA GLY A 372 -8.25 -9.39 4.17
C GLY A 372 -8.82 -8.89 5.50
N ILE A 373 -9.06 -9.81 6.45
CA ILE A 373 -9.53 -9.45 7.80
C ILE A 373 -8.50 -8.58 8.52
N ASN A 374 -7.23 -9.00 8.53
CA ASN A 374 -6.16 -8.33 9.26
C ASN A 374 -5.90 -6.90 8.72
N MET A 375 -5.79 -6.73 7.39
CA MET A 375 -5.51 -5.45 6.77
C MET A 375 -6.66 -4.45 6.97
N VAL A 376 -7.89 -4.88 6.72
CA VAL A 376 -9.07 -4.04 6.88
C VAL A 376 -9.26 -3.65 8.34
N SER A 377 -9.04 -4.59 9.27
CA SER A 377 -9.16 -4.33 10.71
C SER A 377 -8.07 -3.40 11.24
N ALA A 378 -6.82 -3.53 10.77
CA ALA A 378 -5.74 -2.61 11.17
C ALA A 378 -6.07 -1.16 10.79
N THR A 379 -6.56 -0.95 9.56
CA THR A 379 -6.99 0.38 9.09
C THR A 379 -8.23 0.87 9.84
N TYR A 380 -9.22 0.00 10.07
CA TYR A 380 -10.41 0.33 10.85
C TYR A 380 -10.09 0.80 12.26
N LEU A 381 -9.21 0.08 12.97
CA LEU A 381 -8.80 0.42 14.33
C LEU A 381 -8.05 1.75 14.37
N SER A 382 -7.10 1.98 13.45
CA SER A 382 -6.39 3.26 13.33
C SER A 382 -7.36 4.42 13.04
N ALA A 383 -8.32 4.23 12.14
CA ALA A 383 -9.35 5.22 11.81
C ALA A 383 -10.36 5.46 12.96
N SER A 384 -10.52 4.51 13.86
CA SER A 384 -11.36 4.60 15.07
C SER A 384 -10.66 5.23 16.27
N ASP A 385 -9.55 5.92 16.08
CA ASP A 385 -8.68 6.48 17.12
C ASP A 385 -8.06 5.42 18.06
N GLN A 386 -7.82 4.23 17.52
CA GLN A 386 -7.16 3.11 18.19
C GLN A 386 -5.88 2.70 17.41
N PRO A 387 -4.85 3.57 17.33
CA PRO A 387 -3.68 3.32 16.49
C PRO A 387 -2.78 2.19 17.00
N VAL A 388 -2.72 1.96 18.32
CA VAL A 388 -1.85 0.93 18.90
C VAL A 388 -2.27 -0.48 18.47
N PRO A 389 -3.53 -0.92 18.58
CA PRO A 389 -3.97 -2.19 18.01
C PRO A 389 -3.72 -2.31 16.50
N GLY A 390 -3.98 -1.26 15.72
CA GLY A 390 -3.71 -1.25 14.28
C GLY A 390 -2.21 -1.45 13.97
N PHE A 391 -1.34 -0.77 14.72
CA PHE A 391 0.12 -0.94 14.62
C PHE A 391 0.56 -2.37 14.99
N ILE A 392 0.04 -2.93 16.10
CA ILE A 392 0.38 -4.29 16.52
C ILE A 392 0.02 -5.31 15.43
N ILE A 393 -1.18 -5.22 14.85
CA ILE A 393 -1.59 -6.10 13.75
C ILE A 393 -0.63 -5.95 12.57
N SER A 394 -0.31 -4.72 12.16
CA SER A 394 0.56 -4.46 11.02
C SER A 394 1.99 -4.98 11.22
N ILE A 395 2.57 -4.79 12.40
CA ILE A 395 3.94 -5.23 12.66
C ILE A 395 4.05 -6.75 12.86
N LEU A 396 3.04 -7.38 13.49
CA LEU A 396 3.01 -8.84 13.66
C LEU A 396 2.93 -9.54 12.30
N ARG A 397 2.01 -9.12 11.42
CA ARG A 397 1.84 -9.72 10.11
C ARG A 397 2.99 -9.44 9.15
N GLY A 398 3.62 -8.27 9.28
CA GLY A 398 4.61 -7.77 8.32
C GLY A 398 6.05 -8.15 8.65
N LEU A 399 6.41 -8.28 9.92
CA LEU A 399 7.81 -8.46 10.34
C LEU A 399 7.97 -9.48 11.46
N VAL A 400 7.28 -9.29 12.58
CA VAL A 400 7.59 -10.01 13.83
C VAL A 400 7.28 -11.50 13.75
N LEU A 401 6.17 -11.90 13.13
CA LEU A 401 5.79 -13.30 12.99
C LEU A 401 6.21 -13.89 11.65
N ILE A 402 6.07 -13.13 10.56
CA ILE A 402 6.30 -13.69 9.23
C ILE A 402 7.76 -14.13 9.03
N LEU A 403 8.73 -13.35 9.52
CA LEU A 403 10.14 -13.67 9.33
C LEU A 403 10.55 -14.94 10.08
N PRO A 404 10.32 -15.10 11.42
CA PRO A 404 10.65 -16.34 12.11
C PRO A 404 9.90 -17.54 11.54
N ILE A 405 8.61 -17.40 11.21
CA ILE A 405 7.80 -18.49 10.65
C ILE A 405 8.33 -18.89 9.26
N ALA A 406 8.77 -17.93 8.42
CA ALA A 406 9.34 -18.25 7.12
C ALA A 406 10.61 -19.08 7.23
N PHE A 407 11.54 -18.70 8.10
CA PHE A 407 12.76 -19.48 8.34
C PHE A 407 12.47 -20.86 8.95
N LEU A 408 11.55 -20.92 9.92
CA LEU A 408 11.19 -22.15 10.59
C LEU A 408 10.52 -23.15 9.61
N LEU A 409 9.47 -22.72 8.92
CA LEU A 409 8.74 -23.61 8.00
C LEU A 409 9.59 -24.00 6.79
N ALA A 410 10.42 -23.09 6.27
CA ALA A 410 11.35 -23.41 5.19
C ALA A 410 12.38 -24.45 5.63
N ALA A 411 12.88 -24.39 6.87
CA ALA A 411 13.84 -25.36 7.39
C ALA A 411 13.25 -26.77 7.54
N PHE A 412 11.97 -26.89 7.95
CA PHE A 412 11.33 -28.19 8.15
C PHE A 412 10.67 -28.77 6.90
N PHE A 413 10.10 -27.92 6.03
CA PHE A 413 9.26 -28.35 4.91
C PHE A 413 9.76 -27.86 3.54
N GLY A 414 10.95 -27.22 3.49
CA GLY A 414 11.52 -26.70 2.24
C GLY A 414 10.59 -25.72 1.52
N MET A 415 10.37 -25.94 0.24
CA MET A 415 9.55 -25.06 -0.61
C MET A 415 8.08 -25.00 -0.19
N THR A 416 7.49 -26.13 0.20
CA THR A 416 6.11 -26.19 0.72
C THR A 416 5.98 -25.37 2.02
N GLY A 417 7.01 -25.36 2.87
CA GLY A 417 7.08 -24.52 4.06
C GLY A 417 7.05 -23.02 3.73
N ILE A 418 7.72 -22.60 2.65
CA ILE A 418 7.67 -21.21 2.17
C ILE A 418 6.25 -20.85 1.74
N TRP A 419 5.54 -21.74 1.04
CA TRP A 419 4.14 -21.53 0.65
C TRP A 419 3.19 -21.42 1.83
N LEU A 420 3.41 -22.23 2.89
CA LEU A 420 2.61 -22.23 4.11
C LEU A 420 2.87 -21.04 5.03
N CYS A 421 3.99 -20.36 4.87
CA CYS A 421 4.40 -19.27 5.76
C CYS A 421 3.33 -18.17 5.89
N LEU A 422 2.84 -17.65 4.77
CA LEU A 422 1.86 -16.56 4.79
C LEU A 422 0.50 -17.00 5.36
N PRO A 423 -0.10 -18.14 4.95
CA PRO A 423 -1.32 -18.67 5.58
C PRO A 423 -1.22 -18.82 7.10
N VAL A 424 -0.13 -19.43 7.60
CA VAL A 424 0.08 -19.64 9.03
C VAL A 424 0.24 -18.33 9.79
N THR A 425 1.08 -17.43 9.28
CA THR A 425 1.30 -16.11 9.88
C THR A 425 0.00 -15.33 9.97
N GLU A 426 -0.73 -15.21 8.86
CA GLU A 426 -1.96 -14.43 8.80
C GLU A 426 -3.08 -15.04 9.66
N ALA A 427 -3.15 -16.37 9.77
CA ALA A 427 -4.10 -17.04 10.66
C ALA A 427 -3.81 -16.73 12.14
N ILE A 428 -2.54 -16.77 12.57
CA ILE A 428 -2.14 -16.42 13.95
C ILE A 428 -2.49 -14.95 14.23
N VAL A 429 -2.14 -14.04 13.31
CA VAL A 429 -2.46 -12.63 13.46
C VAL A 429 -3.98 -12.39 13.49
N CYS A 430 -4.77 -13.17 12.74
CA CYS A 430 -6.22 -13.08 12.73
C CYS A 430 -6.82 -13.35 14.12
N ILE A 431 -6.26 -14.27 14.89
CA ILE A 431 -6.67 -14.52 16.30
C ILE A 431 -6.47 -13.25 17.14
N VAL A 432 -5.29 -12.62 17.02
CA VAL A 432 -4.98 -11.34 17.71
C VAL A 432 -5.92 -10.23 17.25
N THR A 433 -6.21 -10.18 15.96
CA THR A 433 -7.13 -9.20 15.37
C THR A 433 -8.54 -9.33 15.95
N PHE A 434 -9.08 -10.56 16.07
CA PHE A 434 -10.38 -10.78 16.67
C PHE A 434 -10.41 -10.39 18.16
N PHE A 435 -9.33 -10.61 18.89
CA PHE A 435 -9.22 -10.16 20.28
C PHE A 435 -9.38 -8.62 20.36
N PHE A 436 -8.68 -7.86 19.52
CA PHE A 436 -8.81 -6.41 19.51
C PHE A 436 -10.20 -5.95 19.05
N LEU A 437 -10.77 -6.58 18.01
CA LEU A 437 -12.11 -6.22 17.52
C LEU A 437 -13.25 -6.50 18.52
N ARG A 438 -13.06 -7.41 19.48
CA ARG A 438 -14.01 -7.64 20.58
C ARG A 438 -13.90 -6.61 21.68
N LYS A 439 -12.69 -6.07 21.90
CA LYS A 439 -12.42 -5.10 22.96
C LYS A 439 -12.86 -3.68 22.58
N PHE A 440 -12.83 -3.37 21.31
CA PHE A 440 -13.13 -2.06 20.73
C PHE A 440 -14.28 -2.13 19.70
#